data_3d7286813f6d984cb93ab793cd1a2a82
#
_entry.id   3d7286813f6d984cb93ab793cd1a2a82
#
_cell.length_a   1.000
_cell.length_b   1.000
_cell.length_c   1.000
_cell.angle_alpha   90.00
_cell.angle_beta   90.00
_cell.angle_gamma   90.00
#
_symmetry.space_group_name_H-M   'P 1'
#
loop_
_entity.id
_entity.type
_entity.pdbx_description
1 polymer ?
#
loop_
_entity_poly.entity_id
_entity_poly.type
_entity_poly.pdbx_seq_one_letter_code
_entity_poly.pdbx_strand_id
1 'polypeptide(L)'
;LNVDGRGELLGEFKPNDRLLVINQTGKLKTIIPELTTHFDEDMIVLEKWNPKKPISTIYYDGEKERYFVKRFLVENENKEELFITEHEKSQLEIVSTDWRPVAEIVFTKVKGVQKENQTIDLEQFIAVKGIKAIGNQLTTDKLKQVNLLDSLPFEEPVEKVPEEIEVIGEESISEDIKTELDDDGQITLSLE
;
A
#
# COMPACT_ATOMS: atom_id res chain seq x y z
N LEU A 1 20.81 -9.07 -7.11
CA LEU A 1 20.99 -8.77 -5.67
C LEU A 1 22.39 -9.19 -5.21
N ASN A 2 22.91 -8.56 -4.15
CA ASN A 2 24.18 -8.96 -3.54
C ASN A 2 24.17 -8.64 -2.02
N VAL A 3 25.14 -9.19 -1.30
CA VAL A 3 25.37 -8.98 0.13
C VAL A 3 26.74 -8.34 0.43
N ASP A 4 27.46 -7.93 -0.59
CA ASP A 4 28.84 -7.44 -0.51
C ASP A 4 28.95 -5.89 -0.45
N GLY A 5 27.81 -5.22 -0.25
CA GLY A 5 27.74 -3.77 -0.05
C GLY A 5 27.89 -2.93 -1.32
N ARG A 6 27.80 -3.53 -2.50
CA ARG A 6 27.77 -2.81 -3.77
C ARG A 6 26.34 -2.47 -4.17
N GLY A 7 26.11 -1.25 -4.67
CA GLY A 7 24.79 -0.78 -5.12
C GLY A 7 24.02 -0.08 -4.01
N GLU A 8 22.71 0.02 -4.21
CA GLU A 8 21.78 0.64 -3.27
C GLU A 8 21.40 -0.33 -2.15
N LEU A 9 21.37 0.17 -0.91
CA LEU A 9 20.99 -0.63 0.25
C LEU A 9 19.46 -0.77 0.31
N LEU A 10 18.96 -1.98 0.12
CA LEU A 10 17.52 -2.28 0.24
C LEU A 10 17.06 -2.56 1.68
N GLY A 11 18.01 -2.62 2.63
CA GLY A 11 17.76 -2.90 4.04
C GLY A 11 18.02 -4.34 4.46
N GLU A 12 17.66 -4.66 5.70
CA GLU A 12 17.77 -6.01 6.27
C GLU A 12 16.50 -6.82 6.01
N PHE A 13 16.66 -8.09 5.64
CA PHE A 13 15.54 -8.99 5.33
C PHE A 13 15.43 -10.14 6.32
N LYS A 14 14.24 -10.36 6.82
CA LYS A 14 13.83 -11.54 7.59
C LYS A 14 13.29 -12.62 6.63
N PRO A 15 13.16 -13.88 7.07
CA PRO A 15 12.75 -15.00 6.19
C PRO A 15 11.41 -14.80 5.44
N ASN A 16 10.49 -14.01 6.01
CA ASN A 16 9.18 -13.75 5.41
C ASN A 16 9.09 -12.39 4.68
N ASP A 17 10.17 -11.62 4.68
CA ASP A 17 10.19 -10.34 3.99
C ASP A 17 10.21 -10.55 2.48
N ARG A 18 9.62 -9.62 1.75
CA ARG A 18 9.53 -9.63 0.30
C ARG A 18 10.09 -8.36 -0.30
N LEU A 19 10.46 -8.45 -1.55
CA LEU A 19 10.75 -7.31 -2.41
C LEU A 19 9.49 -6.95 -3.21
N LEU A 20 9.19 -5.67 -3.28
CA LEU A 20 8.26 -5.09 -4.23
C LEU A 20 9.03 -4.69 -5.50
N VAL A 21 8.55 -5.15 -6.63
CA VAL A 21 9.07 -4.78 -7.95
C VAL A 21 7.95 -4.13 -8.74
N ILE A 22 8.20 -2.95 -9.31
CA ILE A 22 7.27 -2.26 -10.22
C ILE A 22 8.01 -1.92 -11.50
N ASN A 23 7.35 -2.17 -12.63
CA ASN A 23 7.86 -1.90 -13.96
C ASN A 23 7.18 -0.68 -14.60
N GLN A 24 7.86 -0.04 -15.55
CA GLN A 24 7.34 1.10 -16.32
C GLN A 24 6.04 0.78 -17.08
N THR A 25 5.80 -0.49 -17.35
CA THR A 25 4.57 -0.98 -17.98
C THR A 25 3.34 -0.97 -17.09
N GLY A 26 3.47 -0.56 -15.81
CA GLY A 26 2.37 -0.56 -14.84
C GLY A 26 2.06 -1.92 -14.25
N LYS A 27 3.04 -2.82 -14.28
CA LYS A 27 2.98 -4.13 -13.62
C LYS A 27 3.73 -4.09 -12.30
N LEU A 28 3.22 -4.83 -11.34
CA LEU A 28 3.91 -5.06 -10.06
C LEU A 28 3.89 -6.54 -9.69
N LYS A 29 4.86 -6.92 -8.88
CA LYS A 29 4.92 -8.23 -8.21
C LYS A 29 5.66 -8.12 -6.90
N THR A 30 5.36 -9.01 -5.95
CA THR A 30 6.21 -9.22 -4.78
C THR A 30 6.94 -10.55 -4.93
N ILE A 31 8.21 -10.57 -4.55
CA ILE A 31 9.08 -11.75 -4.69
C ILE A 31 9.87 -12.01 -3.41
N ILE A 32 10.27 -13.24 -3.20
CA ILE A 32 11.24 -13.60 -2.16
C ILE A 32 12.62 -13.10 -2.61
N PRO A 33 13.39 -12.42 -1.72
CA PRO A 33 14.72 -11.93 -2.06
C PRO A 33 15.70 -13.09 -2.23
N GLU A 34 16.14 -13.33 -3.47
CA GLU A 34 17.17 -14.34 -3.79
C GLU A 34 18.32 -13.67 -4.54
N LEU A 35 19.57 -14.03 -4.22
CA LEU A 35 20.76 -13.43 -4.85
C LEU A 35 20.82 -13.69 -6.36
N THR A 36 20.19 -14.75 -6.84
CA THR A 36 20.11 -15.14 -8.24
C THR A 36 18.99 -14.45 -9.01
N THR A 37 18.13 -13.67 -8.34
CA THR A 37 17.02 -12.98 -8.99
C THR A 37 17.51 -11.96 -10.02
N HIS A 38 16.99 -12.06 -11.22
CA HIS A 38 17.19 -11.08 -12.30
C HIS A 38 15.98 -10.17 -12.38
N PHE A 39 16.21 -8.92 -12.70
CA PHE A 39 15.18 -7.89 -12.85
C PHE A 39 15.14 -7.43 -14.30
N ASP A 40 13.96 -7.05 -14.74
CA ASP A 40 13.74 -6.51 -16.08
C ASP A 40 14.35 -5.09 -16.18
N GLU A 41 14.79 -4.70 -17.37
CA GLU A 41 15.42 -3.40 -17.61
C GLU A 41 14.45 -2.22 -17.43
N ASP A 42 13.13 -2.47 -17.54
CA ASP A 42 12.05 -1.50 -17.35
C ASP A 42 11.59 -1.39 -15.88
N MET A 43 12.30 -2.02 -14.95
CA MET A 43 12.04 -1.89 -13.51
C MET A 43 12.32 -0.46 -13.04
N ILE A 44 11.34 0.15 -12.37
CA ILE A 44 11.41 1.51 -11.84
C ILE A 44 11.34 1.60 -10.32
N VAL A 45 10.83 0.55 -9.67
CA VAL A 45 10.83 0.44 -8.21
C VAL A 45 11.33 -0.94 -7.79
N LEU A 46 12.28 -0.94 -6.88
CA LEU A 46 12.75 -2.14 -6.17
C LEU A 46 12.99 -1.77 -4.72
N GLU A 47 12.14 -2.25 -3.83
CA GLU A 47 12.27 -1.96 -2.39
C GLU A 47 11.77 -3.12 -1.52
N LYS A 48 12.09 -3.06 -0.24
CA LYS A 48 11.49 -3.96 0.75
C LYS A 48 10.00 -3.65 0.86
N TRP A 49 9.17 -4.65 0.58
CA TRP A 49 7.72 -4.50 0.61
C TRP A 49 7.18 -4.28 2.02
N ASN A 50 6.37 -3.25 2.17
CA ASN A 50 5.55 -3.02 3.36
C ASN A 50 4.06 -3.20 2.99
N PRO A 51 3.36 -4.24 3.47
CA PRO A 51 1.97 -4.53 3.11
C PRO A 51 0.97 -3.44 3.55
N LYS A 52 1.35 -2.60 4.51
CA LYS A 52 0.51 -1.49 5.00
C LYS A 52 0.68 -0.21 4.18
N LYS A 53 1.76 -0.12 3.41
CA LYS A 53 2.14 1.09 2.66
C LYS A 53 1.46 1.11 1.30
N PRO A 54 0.56 2.06 1.02
CA PRO A 54 -0.14 2.10 -0.24
C PRO A 54 0.76 2.58 -1.38
N ILE A 55 0.53 2.04 -2.56
CA ILE A 55 1.11 2.52 -3.80
C ILE A 55 0.20 3.60 -4.38
N SER A 56 0.78 4.74 -4.72
CA SER A 56 0.09 5.87 -5.35
C SER A 56 0.62 6.05 -6.77
N THR A 57 -0.26 6.27 -7.73
CA THR A 57 0.13 6.40 -9.14
C THR A 57 -0.75 7.38 -9.88
N ILE A 58 -0.15 8.05 -10.88
CA ILE A 58 -0.86 8.76 -11.94
C ILE A 58 -0.55 8.06 -13.25
N TYR A 59 -1.57 7.77 -14.02
CA TYR A 59 -1.43 7.12 -15.31
C TYR A 59 -2.40 7.69 -16.34
N TYR A 60 -2.03 7.60 -17.62
CA TYR A 60 -2.92 7.85 -18.73
C TYR A 60 -3.64 6.55 -19.09
N ASP A 61 -4.97 6.59 -19.10
CA ASP A 61 -5.82 5.51 -19.54
C ASP A 61 -6.07 5.65 -21.05
N GLY A 62 -5.49 4.76 -21.83
CA GLY A 62 -5.57 4.80 -23.28
C GLY A 62 -6.95 4.49 -23.84
N GLU A 63 -7.79 3.76 -23.10
CA GLU A 63 -9.17 3.46 -23.47
C GLU A 63 -10.08 4.67 -23.31
N LYS A 64 -9.94 5.36 -22.16
CA LYS A 64 -10.74 6.56 -21.81
C LYS A 64 -10.13 7.87 -22.30
N GLU A 65 -8.89 7.82 -22.77
CA GLU A 65 -8.10 8.99 -23.19
C GLU A 65 -8.02 10.10 -22.13
N ARG A 66 -7.79 9.69 -20.85
CA ARG A 66 -7.77 10.58 -19.68
C ARG A 66 -6.74 10.14 -18.67
N TYR A 67 -6.36 11.09 -17.81
CA TYR A 67 -5.46 10.82 -16.68
C TYR A 67 -6.25 10.46 -15.43
N PHE A 68 -5.77 9.42 -14.73
CA PHE A 68 -6.34 8.95 -13.47
C PHE A 68 -5.30 8.92 -12.38
N VAL A 69 -5.76 9.20 -11.17
CA VAL A 69 -5.01 8.97 -9.93
C VAL A 69 -5.56 7.71 -9.28
N LYS A 70 -4.67 6.86 -8.83
CA LYS A 70 -5.00 5.62 -8.16
C LYS A 70 -4.13 5.44 -6.92
N ARG A 71 -4.72 4.91 -5.86
CA ARG A 71 -4.02 4.56 -4.63
C ARG A 71 -4.55 3.24 -4.11
N PHE A 72 -3.66 2.26 -3.88
CA PHE A 72 -4.05 0.89 -3.58
C PHE A 72 -2.99 0.16 -2.76
N LEU A 73 -3.39 -0.93 -2.10
CA LEU A 73 -2.48 -1.89 -1.50
C LEU A 73 -2.27 -3.08 -2.43
N VAL A 74 -1.13 -3.75 -2.30
CA VAL A 74 -0.87 -5.02 -2.99
C VAL A 74 -1.72 -6.09 -2.30
N GLU A 75 -2.64 -6.71 -3.04
CA GLU A 75 -3.61 -7.67 -2.52
C GLU A 75 -3.13 -9.13 -2.66
N ASN A 76 -2.34 -9.40 -3.69
CA ASN A 76 -1.90 -10.76 -4.01
C ASN A 76 -0.39 -10.87 -3.98
N GLU A 77 0.11 -11.61 -3.02
CA GLU A 77 1.52 -11.96 -2.95
C GLU A 77 1.89 -13.00 -4.04
N ASN A 78 3.11 -12.92 -4.55
CA ASN A 78 3.66 -13.84 -5.56
C ASN A 78 2.95 -13.83 -6.93
N LYS A 79 2.09 -12.87 -7.20
CA LYS A 79 1.43 -12.74 -8.48
C LYS A 79 1.80 -11.42 -9.14
N GLU A 80 2.13 -11.47 -10.43
CA GLU A 80 2.24 -10.25 -11.22
C GLU A 80 0.85 -9.68 -11.51
N GLU A 81 0.66 -8.40 -11.22
CA GLU A 81 -0.60 -7.70 -11.44
C GLU A 81 -0.36 -6.42 -12.22
N LEU A 82 -1.20 -6.20 -13.24
CA LEU A 82 -1.28 -4.93 -13.96
C LEU A 82 -2.21 -3.99 -13.19
N PHE A 83 -1.71 -2.82 -12.79
CA PHE A 83 -2.48 -1.85 -12.01
C PHE A 83 -2.95 -0.63 -12.80
N ILE A 84 -2.58 -0.50 -14.08
CA ILE A 84 -3.15 0.48 -15.02
C ILE A 84 -4.11 -0.21 -15.99
N THR A 85 -4.84 0.54 -16.81
CA THR A 85 -5.75 -0.03 -17.83
C THR A 85 -4.94 -0.76 -18.90
N GLU A 86 -5.32 -1.99 -19.23
CA GLU A 86 -4.69 -2.78 -20.28
C GLU A 86 -5.10 -2.26 -21.67
N HIS A 87 -4.32 -1.34 -22.20
CA HIS A 87 -4.53 -0.75 -23.52
C HIS A 87 -3.18 -0.27 -24.08
N GLU A 88 -2.97 -0.38 -25.41
CA GLU A 88 -1.71 -0.03 -26.06
C GLU A 88 -1.22 1.42 -25.83
N LYS A 89 -2.17 2.33 -25.63
CA LYS A 89 -1.91 3.76 -25.36
C LYS A 89 -1.86 4.10 -23.87
N SER A 90 -2.12 3.14 -22.98
CA SER A 90 -2.02 3.39 -21.55
C SER A 90 -0.56 3.58 -21.15
N GLN A 91 -0.31 4.55 -20.29
CA GLN A 91 1.03 4.95 -19.90
C GLN A 91 1.08 5.28 -18.42
N LEU A 92 2.06 4.70 -17.73
CA LEU A 92 2.38 5.07 -16.37
C LEU A 92 3.17 6.38 -16.37
N GLU A 93 2.63 7.42 -15.74
CA GLU A 93 3.28 8.73 -15.64
C GLU A 93 4.21 8.78 -14.43
N ILE A 94 3.68 8.46 -13.25
CA ILE A 94 4.44 8.35 -12.01
C ILE A 94 3.91 7.22 -11.13
N VAL A 95 4.77 6.69 -10.31
CA VAL A 95 4.43 5.80 -9.19
C VAL A 95 5.27 6.16 -7.97
N SER A 96 4.67 6.10 -6.81
CA SER A 96 5.34 6.28 -5.52
C SER A 96 4.82 5.28 -4.51
N THR A 97 5.72 4.80 -3.69
CA THR A 97 5.45 3.96 -2.53
C THR A 97 5.50 4.75 -1.22
N ASP A 98 5.67 6.06 -1.28
CA ASP A 98 5.64 6.91 -0.09
C ASP A 98 4.24 7.00 0.52
N TRP A 99 4.19 7.25 1.82
CA TRP A 99 2.94 7.40 2.54
C TRP A 99 2.09 8.57 2.05
N ARG A 100 2.76 9.70 1.77
CA ARG A 100 2.09 10.94 1.38
C ARG A 100 2.80 11.61 0.21
N PRO A 101 2.76 10.98 -0.98
CA PRO A 101 3.45 11.49 -2.16
C PRO A 101 2.76 12.71 -2.75
N VAL A 102 3.57 13.60 -3.31
CA VAL A 102 3.13 14.85 -3.95
C VAL A 102 3.52 14.85 -5.42
N ALA A 103 2.61 15.27 -6.28
CA ALA A 103 2.85 15.39 -7.71
C ALA A 103 2.62 16.82 -8.19
N GLU A 104 3.50 17.29 -9.08
CA GLU A 104 3.29 18.50 -9.87
C GLU A 104 2.72 18.14 -11.24
N ILE A 105 1.64 18.78 -11.60
CA ILE A 105 0.95 18.61 -12.86
C ILE A 105 1.25 19.80 -13.76
N VAL A 106 1.93 19.56 -14.88
CA VAL A 106 2.29 20.57 -15.88
C VAL A 106 1.37 20.43 -17.09
N PHE A 107 0.61 21.47 -17.39
CA PHE A 107 -0.36 21.45 -18.47
C PHE A 107 0.27 21.81 -19.83
N THR A 108 -0.26 21.23 -20.89
CA THR A 108 0.08 21.64 -22.26
C THR A 108 -0.52 23.00 -22.56
N LYS A 109 0.28 23.87 -23.20
CA LYS A 109 -0.19 25.18 -23.68
C LYS A 109 -1.27 25.01 -24.75
N VAL A 110 -2.43 25.65 -24.55
CA VAL A 110 -3.55 25.57 -25.48
C VAL A 110 -3.87 26.97 -26.01
N LYS A 111 -3.91 27.15 -27.33
CA LYS A 111 -4.21 28.41 -28.03
C LYS A 111 -3.40 29.59 -27.49
N GLY A 112 -2.14 29.38 -27.13
CA GLY A 112 -1.27 30.44 -26.61
C GLY A 112 -1.41 30.73 -25.11
N VAL A 113 -2.40 30.14 -24.44
CA VAL A 113 -2.61 30.25 -22.98
C VAL A 113 -1.93 29.13 -22.27
N GLN A 114 -1.08 29.44 -21.28
CA GLN A 114 -0.48 28.49 -20.38
C GLN A 114 -1.31 28.43 -19.09
N LYS A 115 -1.79 27.24 -18.74
CA LYS A 115 -2.41 26.99 -17.43
C LYS A 115 -1.32 26.89 -16.38
N GLU A 116 -1.56 27.43 -15.20
CA GLU A 116 -0.62 27.30 -14.07
C GLU A 116 -0.46 25.82 -13.66
N ASN A 117 0.76 25.46 -13.26
CA ASN A 117 1.03 24.15 -12.72
C ASN A 117 0.22 23.93 -11.43
N GLN A 118 -0.17 22.69 -11.19
CA GLN A 118 -0.90 22.31 -9.98
C GLN A 118 -0.07 21.32 -9.19
N THR A 119 0.02 21.54 -7.87
CA THR A 119 0.60 20.57 -6.95
C THR A 119 -0.51 19.82 -6.23
N ILE A 120 -0.41 18.51 -6.20
CA ILE A 120 -1.44 17.61 -5.67
C ILE A 120 -0.83 16.69 -4.65
N ASP A 121 -1.38 16.66 -3.44
CA ASP A 121 -1.15 15.64 -2.43
C ASP A 121 -2.02 14.42 -2.77
N LEU A 122 -1.39 13.32 -3.16
CA LEU A 122 -2.10 12.13 -3.64
C LEU A 122 -2.84 11.40 -2.50
N GLU A 123 -2.38 11.57 -1.27
CA GLU A 123 -3.05 11.00 -0.09
C GLU A 123 -4.40 11.68 0.16
N GLN A 124 -4.46 13.00 0.02
CA GLN A 124 -5.70 13.77 0.16
C GLN A 124 -6.61 13.68 -1.07
N PHE A 125 -6.03 13.48 -2.25
CA PHE A 125 -6.78 13.45 -3.50
C PHE A 125 -7.66 12.20 -3.64
N ILE A 126 -7.19 11.05 -3.16
CA ILE A 126 -7.89 9.77 -3.28
C ILE A 126 -7.60 8.85 -2.09
N ALA A 127 -8.66 8.28 -1.53
CA ALA A 127 -8.53 7.20 -0.55
C ALA A 127 -8.00 5.91 -1.20
N VAL A 128 -7.41 5.04 -0.39
CA VAL A 128 -6.98 3.70 -0.83
C VAL A 128 -8.19 2.91 -1.32
N LYS A 129 -8.08 2.31 -2.51
CA LYS A 129 -9.08 1.47 -3.17
C LYS A 129 -8.45 0.14 -3.57
N GLY A 130 -9.23 -0.81 -4.03
CA GLY A 130 -8.70 -2.07 -4.57
C GLY A 130 -7.85 -1.86 -5.83
N ILE A 131 -6.87 -2.74 -6.05
CA ILE A 131 -5.95 -2.68 -7.19
C ILE A 131 -6.65 -2.72 -8.56
N LYS A 132 -7.86 -3.25 -8.64
CA LYS A 132 -8.68 -3.30 -9.88
C LYS A 132 -9.48 -2.03 -10.14
N ALA A 133 -9.55 -1.10 -9.17
CA ALA A 133 -10.27 0.15 -9.36
C ALA A 133 -9.54 1.04 -10.37
N ILE A 134 -10.27 1.76 -11.21
CA ILE A 134 -9.69 2.71 -12.18
C ILE A 134 -9.05 3.91 -11.47
N GLY A 135 -9.61 4.30 -10.33
CA GLY A 135 -9.17 5.49 -9.59
C GLY A 135 -10.08 6.69 -9.85
N ASN A 136 -9.60 7.87 -9.46
CA ASN A 136 -10.29 9.14 -9.70
C ASN A 136 -9.68 9.85 -10.91
N GLN A 137 -10.52 10.43 -11.75
CA GLN A 137 -10.03 11.24 -12.87
C GLN A 137 -9.27 12.46 -12.32
N LEU A 138 -8.06 12.67 -12.84
CA LEU A 138 -7.20 13.78 -12.45
C LEU A 138 -7.65 15.09 -13.10
N THR A 139 -7.76 15.08 -14.42
CA THR A 139 -8.11 16.27 -15.23
C THR A 139 -8.63 15.85 -16.59
N THR A 140 -9.33 16.77 -17.25
CA THR A 140 -9.71 16.66 -18.67
C THR A 140 -8.72 17.35 -19.59
N ASP A 141 -7.80 18.15 -19.04
CA ASP A 141 -6.81 18.89 -19.80
C ASP A 141 -5.68 17.97 -20.27
N LYS A 142 -5.04 18.35 -21.36
CA LYS A 142 -3.83 17.66 -21.81
C LYS A 142 -2.65 18.05 -20.94
N LEU A 143 -1.99 17.05 -20.43
CA LEU A 143 -0.76 17.23 -19.64
C LEU A 143 0.45 17.27 -20.57
N LYS A 144 1.41 18.09 -20.21
CA LYS A 144 2.75 18.10 -20.79
C LYS A 144 3.66 17.12 -20.04
N GLN A 145 3.53 17.08 -18.72
CA GLN A 145 4.39 16.30 -17.83
C GLN A 145 3.72 16.16 -16.47
N VAL A 146 4.03 15.09 -15.78
CA VAL A 146 3.74 14.86 -14.36
C VAL A 146 5.06 14.62 -13.67
N ASN A 147 5.35 15.38 -12.62
CA ASN A 147 6.59 15.25 -11.83
C ASN A 147 6.26 14.74 -10.43
N LEU A 148 6.97 13.74 -9.96
CA LEU A 148 6.96 13.37 -8.56
C LEU A 148 7.83 14.37 -7.80
N LEU A 149 7.28 14.97 -6.74
CA LEU A 149 7.98 15.89 -5.84
C LEU A 149 8.35 15.17 -4.54
N ASP A 150 9.08 15.88 -3.66
CA ASP A 150 9.36 15.40 -2.32
C ASP A 150 8.05 15.13 -1.57
N SER A 151 7.99 13.97 -0.93
CA SER A 151 6.82 13.53 -0.20
C SER A 151 6.65 14.34 1.09
N LEU A 152 5.40 14.57 1.47
CA LEU A 152 5.07 15.25 2.73
C LEU A 152 5.32 14.32 3.92
N PRO A 153 5.65 14.89 5.09
CA PRO A 153 5.75 14.11 6.32
C PRO A 153 4.47 13.35 6.61
N PHE A 154 4.61 12.11 7.02
CA PHE A 154 3.52 11.25 7.41
C PHE A 154 3.89 10.56 8.73
N GLU A 155 3.05 10.70 9.74
CA GLU A 155 3.19 9.94 10.97
C GLU A 155 2.41 8.63 10.81
N GLU A 156 3.12 7.50 10.84
CA GLU A 156 2.44 6.21 10.85
C GLU A 156 1.51 6.13 12.06
N PRO A 157 0.25 5.69 11.88
CA PRO A 157 -0.63 5.43 13.02
C PRO A 157 0.07 4.45 13.97
N VAL A 158 0.41 4.90 15.15
CA VAL A 158 0.97 4.04 16.18
C VAL A 158 -0.13 3.02 16.51
N GLU A 159 0.07 1.77 16.14
CA GLU A 159 -0.78 0.69 16.65
C GLU A 159 -0.65 0.74 18.17
N LYS A 160 -1.73 1.13 18.85
CA LYS A 160 -1.81 0.93 20.29
C LYS A 160 -1.72 -0.58 20.49
N VAL A 161 -0.56 -1.04 20.92
CA VAL A 161 -0.44 -2.38 21.50
C VAL A 161 -1.51 -2.42 22.59
N PRO A 162 -2.44 -3.38 22.58
CA PRO A 162 -3.36 -3.51 23.70
C PRO A 162 -2.50 -3.55 24.95
N GLU A 163 -2.70 -2.60 25.87
CA GLU A 163 -2.06 -2.67 27.17
C GLU A 163 -2.40 -4.07 27.71
N GLU A 164 -1.37 -4.86 27.95
CA GLU A 164 -1.53 -6.08 28.72
C GLU A 164 -2.26 -5.67 29.97
N ILE A 165 -3.48 -6.22 30.13
CA ILE A 165 -4.23 -6.08 31.37
C ILE A 165 -3.33 -6.75 32.40
N GLU A 166 -2.62 -5.95 33.20
CA GLU A 166 -1.98 -6.45 34.40
C GLU A 166 -3.07 -7.16 35.18
N VAL A 167 -2.98 -8.47 35.22
CA VAL A 167 -3.77 -9.30 36.10
C VAL A 167 -3.33 -8.93 37.51
N ILE A 168 -4.05 -7.98 38.08
CA ILE A 168 -3.92 -7.62 39.50
C ILE A 168 -4.27 -8.87 40.28
N GLY A 169 -3.31 -9.25 41.08
CA GLY A 169 -3.19 -10.35 41.98
C GLY A 169 -4.44 -11.05 42.48
N GLU A 170 -4.26 -12.33 42.58
CA GLU A 170 -5.08 -13.27 43.38
C GLU A 170 -5.43 -12.68 44.76
N GLU A 171 -6.67 -12.26 44.93
CA GLU A 171 -7.30 -12.31 46.22
C GLU A 171 -8.25 -13.50 46.24
N SER A 172 -7.88 -14.44 47.10
CA SER A 172 -8.62 -15.64 47.44
C SER A 172 -10.05 -15.33 47.86
N ILE A 173 -11.01 -15.66 47.01
CA ILE A 173 -12.39 -15.80 47.44
C ILE A 173 -12.65 -17.30 47.56
N SER A 174 -12.50 -17.78 48.78
CA SER A 174 -13.08 -19.04 49.21
C SER A 174 -14.56 -18.82 49.54
N GLU A 175 -15.43 -19.05 48.58
CA GLU A 175 -16.84 -19.22 48.86
C GLU A 175 -17.31 -20.59 48.44
N ASP A 176 -17.93 -21.26 49.40
CA ASP A 176 -18.39 -22.64 49.35
C ASP A 176 -19.39 -22.88 48.21
N ILE A 177 -18.99 -23.55 47.19
CA ILE A 177 -19.86 -24.08 46.14
C ILE A 177 -20.44 -25.39 46.69
N LYS A 178 -21.69 -25.37 47.12
CA LYS A 178 -22.44 -26.60 47.38
C LYS A 178 -22.90 -27.22 46.06
N THR A 179 -22.37 -28.38 45.76
CA THR A 179 -22.83 -29.23 44.67
C THR A 179 -23.84 -30.24 45.22
N GLU A 180 -25.10 -30.13 44.84
CA GLU A 180 -26.08 -31.18 45.03
C GLU A 180 -26.33 -31.92 43.70
N LEU A 181 -26.24 -33.21 43.75
CA LEU A 181 -26.60 -34.12 42.63
C LEU A 181 -28.03 -34.60 42.85
N ASP A 182 -28.87 -34.35 41.86
CA ASP A 182 -30.23 -34.94 41.87
C ASP A 182 -30.20 -36.35 41.24
N ASP A 183 -31.31 -37.07 41.44
CA ASP A 183 -31.42 -38.51 41.11
C ASP A 183 -31.31 -38.84 39.62
N ASP A 184 -31.23 -37.81 38.74
CA ASP A 184 -31.09 -37.96 37.30
C ASP A 184 -29.66 -37.62 36.78
N GLY A 185 -28.72 -37.29 37.66
CA GLY A 185 -27.29 -37.08 37.30
C GLY A 185 -27.00 -35.73 36.64
N GLN A 186 -27.90 -34.72 36.79
CA GLN A 186 -27.62 -33.36 36.32
C GLN A 186 -27.07 -32.49 37.44
N ILE A 187 -26.04 -31.72 37.11
CA ILE A 187 -25.41 -30.75 38.02
C ILE A 187 -26.07 -29.39 37.90
N THR A 188 -26.69 -28.92 38.98
CA THR A 188 -27.23 -27.56 39.02
C THR A 188 -26.31 -26.67 39.84
N LEU A 189 -25.85 -25.56 39.25
CA LEU A 189 -25.06 -24.53 39.92
C LEU A 189 -25.97 -23.35 40.29
N SER A 190 -26.06 -23.01 41.58
CA SER A 190 -26.74 -21.79 42.03
C SER A 190 -25.76 -20.89 42.79
N LEU A 191 -25.80 -19.62 42.47
CA LEU A 191 -25.11 -18.54 43.19
C LEU A 191 -26.15 -17.87 44.12
N GLU A 192 -25.82 -17.76 45.39
CA GLU A 192 -26.51 -16.82 46.31
C GLU A 192 -25.78 -15.49 46.36
#